data_684fe8ae34ed750b4522ffa3ecd123ae
#
_entry.id   684fe8ae34ed750b4522ffa3ecd123ae
#
_cell.length_a   1.000
_cell.length_b   1.000
_cell.length_c   1.000
_cell.angle_alpha   90.00
_cell.angle_beta   90.00
_cell.angle_gamma   90.00
#
_symmetry.space_group_name_H-M   'P 1'
#
loop_
_entity.id
_entity.type
_entity.pdbx_description
1 polymer ?
#
loop_
_entity_poly.entity_id
_entity_poly.type
_entity_poly.pdbx_seq_one_letter_code
_entity_poly.pdbx_strand_id
1 'polypeptide(L)'
;MMQTLEVLNSLLESSLNRANVEMECIGWQGRMGGSWIPSNNEKMAFTSIGQTPENTSETETSQLVRELVESGAEAILYAGGDGTTRDIANTLESINKNAQEMPLIGVPGGVKMHSGCFATTPKAAAEVTLAFLLGDLRCAITEVMDLDEEIYQEGVWKVRMYG
;
A
#
# COMPACT_ATOMS: atom_id res chain seq x y z
N MET A 1 5.80 -0.80 -12.96
CA MET A 1 5.08 -0.06 -11.90
C MET A 1 4.04 0.91 -12.45
N MET A 2 4.37 1.84 -13.36
CA MET A 2 3.40 2.80 -13.95
C MET A 2 2.15 2.11 -14.52
N GLN A 3 2.29 1.16 -15.43
CA GLN A 3 1.17 0.43 -16.01
C GLN A 3 0.33 -0.32 -14.97
N THR A 4 0.96 -0.81 -13.90
CA THR A 4 0.27 -1.51 -12.80
C THR A 4 -0.69 -0.58 -12.06
N LEU A 5 -0.29 0.66 -11.77
CA LEU A 5 -1.11 1.64 -11.07
C LEU A 5 -2.23 2.20 -11.95
N GLU A 6 -1.97 2.39 -13.24
CA GLU A 6 -3.00 2.79 -14.21
C GLU A 6 -4.11 1.72 -14.32
N VAL A 7 -3.72 0.45 -14.41
CA VAL A 7 -4.66 -0.68 -14.43
C VAL A 7 -5.43 -0.76 -13.11
N LEU A 8 -4.77 -0.65 -11.97
CA LEU A 8 -5.41 -0.63 -10.66
C LEU A 8 -6.48 0.47 -10.58
N ASN A 9 -6.13 1.71 -10.93
CA ASN A 9 -7.04 2.85 -10.85
C ASN A 9 -8.28 2.69 -11.76
N SER A 10 -8.07 2.22 -12.99
CA SER A 10 -9.19 1.94 -13.91
C SER A 10 -10.13 0.86 -13.36
N LEU A 11 -9.59 -0.17 -12.73
CA LEU A 11 -10.37 -1.25 -12.13
C LEU A 11 -11.10 -0.78 -10.87
N LEU A 12 -10.45 0.01 -10.02
CA LEU A 12 -11.08 0.62 -8.84
C LEU A 12 -12.23 1.53 -9.25
N GLU A 13 -12.01 2.45 -10.18
CA GLU A 13 -13.05 3.34 -10.70
C GLU A 13 -14.27 2.57 -11.22
N SER A 14 -14.04 1.57 -12.06
CA SER A 14 -15.11 0.72 -12.59
C SER A 14 -15.87 -0.02 -11.48
N SER A 15 -15.16 -0.50 -10.47
CA SER A 15 -15.73 -1.25 -9.35
C SER A 15 -16.51 -0.34 -8.39
N LEU A 16 -16.00 0.83 -8.08
CA LEU A 16 -16.66 1.84 -7.25
C LEU A 16 -17.95 2.35 -7.92
N ASN A 17 -17.91 2.60 -9.24
CA ASN A 17 -19.08 3.01 -10.01
C ASN A 17 -20.18 1.94 -9.99
N ARG A 18 -19.82 0.66 -10.19
CA ARG A 18 -20.79 -0.45 -10.17
C ARG A 18 -21.41 -0.64 -8.80
N ALA A 19 -20.61 -0.53 -7.75
CA ALA A 19 -21.05 -0.68 -6.36
C ALA A 19 -21.75 0.58 -5.81
N ASN A 20 -21.65 1.71 -6.52
CA ASN A 20 -22.10 3.04 -6.06
C ASN A 20 -21.45 3.44 -4.70
N VAL A 21 -20.17 3.19 -4.56
CA VAL A 21 -19.36 3.50 -3.37
C VAL A 21 -18.38 4.62 -3.72
N GLU A 22 -18.11 5.49 -2.77
CA GLU A 22 -17.11 6.54 -2.85
C GLU A 22 -15.91 6.17 -1.98
N MET A 23 -14.70 6.53 -2.44
CA MET A 23 -13.44 6.32 -1.75
C MET A 23 -12.70 7.65 -1.64
N GLU A 24 -12.28 8.01 -0.47
CA GLU A 24 -11.32 9.08 -0.26
C GLU A 24 -9.90 8.51 -0.22
N CYS A 25 -9.03 9.03 -1.06
CA CYS A 25 -7.62 8.71 -1.08
C CYS A 25 -6.84 9.82 -0.40
N ILE A 26 -6.01 9.49 0.55
CA ILE A 26 -5.15 10.44 1.28
C ILE A 26 -3.71 10.10 0.97
N GLY A 27 -2.88 11.11 0.73
CA GLY A 27 -1.46 10.88 0.45
C GLY A 27 -0.69 12.16 0.15
N TRP A 28 0.59 12.01 -0.15
CA TRP A 28 1.38 13.13 -0.62
C TRP A 28 1.11 13.43 -2.09
N GLN A 29 1.08 14.71 -2.46
CA GLN A 29 1.08 15.11 -3.85
C GLN A 29 2.37 14.63 -4.53
N GLY A 30 2.28 14.18 -5.78
CA GLY A 30 3.41 13.64 -6.53
C GLY A 30 3.45 12.11 -6.56
N ARG A 31 4.61 11.55 -6.80
CA ARG A 31 4.81 10.12 -7.12
C ARG A 31 4.52 9.14 -5.98
N MET A 32 4.46 9.62 -4.73
CA MET A 32 4.07 8.81 -3.57
C MET A 32 2.57 8.94 -3.24
N GLY A 33 1.73 9.31 -4.19
CA GLY A 33 0.29 9.41 -3.99
C GLY A 33 -0.42 10.11 -5.14
N GLY A 34 -0.57 11.43 -5.09
CA GLY A 34 -1.44 12.21 -5.94
C GLY A 34 -1.26 12.06 -7.46
N SER A 35 -0.04 11.76 -7.94
CA SER A 35 0.18 11.56 -9.37
C SER A 35 -0.49 10.30 -9.94
N TRP A 36 -0.92 9.40 -9.08
CA TRP A 36 -1.52 8.12 -9.48
C TRP A 36 -3.04 8.12 -9.39
N ILE A 37 -3.62 9.12 -8.73
CA ILE A 37 -5.08 9.22 -8.57
C ILE A 37 -5.64 10.08 -9.72
N PRO A 38 -6.64 9.58 -10.47
CA PRO A 38 -7.26 10.34 -11.54
C PRO A 38 -7.92 11.63 -11.02
N SER A 39 -7.56 12.78 -11.58
CA SER A 39 -8.03 14.10 -11.14
C SER A 39 -9.52 14.37 -11.39
N ASN A 40 -10.17 13.57 -12.22
CA ASN A 40 -11.56 13.77 -12.66
C ASN A 40 -12.47 12.60 -12.29
N ASN A 41 -12.15 11.88 -11.20
CA ASN A 41 -12.94 10.73 -10.77
C ASN A 41 -13.90 11.14 -9.64
N GLU A 42 -15.19 11.13 -9.89
CA GLU A 42 -16.22 11.48 -8.89
C GLU A 42 -16.30 10.48 -7.72
N LYS A 43 -15.80 9.24 -7.93
CA LYS A 43 -15.83 8.17 -6.92
C LYS A 43 -14.52 8.00 -6.16
N MET A 44 -13.46 8.71 -6.56
CA MET A 44 -12.12 8.64 -5.95
C MET A 44 -11.62 10.07 -5.68
N ALA A 45 -12.06 10.66 -4.58
CA ALA A 45 -11.52 11.96 -4.15
C ALA A 45 -10.09 11.81 -3.63
N PHE A 46 -9.22 12.79 -3.90
CA PHE A 46 -7.85 12.82 -3.38
C PHE A 46 -7.63 14.03 -2.48
N THR A 47 -7.21 13.77 -1.25
CA THR A 47 -6.79 14.77 -0.27
C THR A 47 -5.28 14.72 -0.08
N SER A 48 -4.59 15.81 -0.40
CA SER A 48 -3.15 15.93 -0.21
C SER A 48 -2.83 16.34 1.23
N ILE A 49 -1.95 15.58 1.88
CA ILE A 49 -1.43 15.88 3.23
C ILE A 49 0.05 16.30 3.22
N GLY A 50 0.67 16.41 2.04
CA GLY A 50 2.06 16.81 1.89
C GLY A 50 2.54 16.73 0.45
N GLN A 51 3.85 16.85 0.27
CA GLN A 51 4.52 16.81 -1.03
C GLN A 51 5.58 15.72 -1.05
N THR A 52 5.62 14.93 -2.11
CA THR A 52 6.69 13.95 -2.32
C THR A 52 8.01 14.68 -2.56
N PRO A 53 9.06 14.44 -1.74
CA PRO A 53 10.39 15.00 -1.98
C PRO A 53 10.99 14.48 -3.30
N GLU A 54 12.01 15.17 -3.78
CA GLU A 54 12.74 14.77 -5.00
C GLU A 54 13.39 13.39 -4.85
N ASN A 55 14.01 13.14 -3.71
CA ASN A 55 14.58 11.84 -3.34
C ASN A 55 13.73 11.18 -2.28
N THR A 56 13.46 9.89 -2.46
CA THR A 56 12.65 9.08 -1.52
C THR A 56 13.39 7.83 -1.11
N SER A 57 13.29 7.51 0.17
CA SER A 57 13.89 6.35 0.84
C SER A 57 12.89 5.73 1.82
N GLU A 58 13.36 4.86 2.68
CA GLU A 58 12.59 4.32 3.82
C GLU A 58 12.11 5.43 4.78
N THR A 59 12.89 6.52 4.91
CA THR A 59 12.56 7.65 5.79
C THR A 59 11.27 8.33 5.33
N GLU A 60 11.15 8.62 4.03
CA GLU A 60 9.95 9.24 3.45
C GLU A 60 8.75 8.29 3.52
N THR A 61 8.96 7.00 3.31
CA THR A 61 7.92 5.98 3.50
C THR A 61 7.41 6.00 4.94
N SER A 62 8.31 5.98 5.90
CA SER A 62 7.98 6.01 7.32
C SER A 62 7.26 7.30 7.73
N GLN A 63 7.69 8.45 7.20
CA GLN A 63 7.04 9.73 7.44
C GLN A 63 5.61 9.73 6.89
N LEU A 64 5.42 9.32 5.63
CA LEU A 64 4.09 9.26 5.01
C LEU A 64 3.15 8.32 5.78
N VAL A 65 3.63 7.16 6.23
CA VAL A 65 2.82 6.23 7.03
C VAL A 65 2.33 6.87 8.33
N ARG A 66 3.19 7.61 9.05
CA ARG A 66 2.79 8.33 10.27
C ARG A 66 1.72 9.37 9.98
N GLU A 67 1.92 10.17 8.94
CA GLU A 67 0.98 11.21 8.53
C GLU A 67 -0.37 10.63 8.07
N LEU A 68 -0.37 9.48 7.37
CA LEU A 68 -1.60 8.77 7.02
C LEU A 68 -2.38 8.31 8.26
N VAL A 69 -1.70 7.74 9.25
CA VAL A 69 -2.33 7.33 10.51
C VAL A 69 -2.90 8.54 11.26
N GLU A 70 -2.15 9.63 11.34
CA GLU A 70 -2.59 10.88 11.98
C GLU A 70 -3.77 11.52 11.26
N SER A 71 -3.86 11.35 9.94
CA SER A 71 -4.97 11.85 9.11
C SER A 71 -6.21 10.96 9.17
N GLY A 72 -6.19 9.86 9.91
CA GLY A 72 -7.33 8.95 10.08
C GLY A 72 -7.55 7.98 8.92
N ALA A 73 -6.52 7.66 8.15
CA ALA A 73 -6.62 6.62 7.13
C ALA A 73 -7.06 5.29 7.75
N GLU A 74 -7.95 4.57 7.07
CA GLU A 74 -8.53 3.30 7.55
C GLU A 74 -7.77 2.08 6.98
N ALA A 75 -7.02 2.25 5.90
CA ALA A 75 -6.15 1.23 5.30
C ALA A 75 -5.04 1.90 4.49
N ILE A 76 -3.95 1.18 4.27
CA ILE A 76 -2.85 1.60 3.38
C ILE A 76 -2.84 0.72 2.14
N LEU A 77 -3.16 1.33 1.00
CA LEU A 77 -2.97 0.73 -0.33
C LEU A 77 -1.64 1.24 -0.88
N TYR A 78 -0.71 0.36 -1.18
CA TYR A 78 0.61 0.75 -1.65
C TYR A 78 1.10 -0.15 -2.80
N ALA A 79 1.94 0.39 -3.65
CA ALA A 79 2.65 -0.35 -4.68
C ALA A 79 4.13 -0.43 -4.34
N GLY A 80 4.68 -1.63 -4.26
CA GLY A 80 6.06 -1.85 -3.86
C GLY A 80 6.44 -3.32 -3.83
N GLY A 81 7.49 -3.62 -3.09
CA GLY A 81 7.97 -4.97 -2.79
C GLY A 81 8.07 -5.21 -1.29
N ASP A 82 8.70 -6.32 -0.90
CA ASP A 82 8.86 -6.72 0.51
C ASP A 82 9.61 -5.66 1.36
N GLY A 83 10.61 -4.98 0.78
CA GLY A 83 11.30 -3.88 1.46
C GLY A 83 10.36 -2.73 1.85
N THR A 84 9.49 -2.30 0.94
CA THR A 84 8.46 -1.28 1.25
C THR A 84 7.49 -1.78 2.31
N THR A 85 7.07 -3.05 2.22
CA THR A 85 6.19 -3.67 3.21
C THR A 85 6.82 -3.65 4.60
N ARG A 86 8.10 -4.04 4.71
CA ARG A 86 8.87 -4.00 5.94
C ARG A 86 8.92 -2.59 6.53
N ASP A 87 9.21 -1.58 5.72
CA ASP A 87 9.32 -0.20 6.18
C ASP A 87 7.97 0.33 6.72
N ILE A 88 6.87 -0.02 6.05
CA ILE A 88 5.51 0.29 6.52
C ILE A 88 5.23 -0.45 7.85
N ALA A 89 5.46 -1.75 7.91
CA ALA A 89 5.20 -2.57 9.09
C ALA A 89 6.01 -2.09 10.31
N ASN A 90 7.32 -1.87 10.15
CA ASN A 90 8.18 -1.34 11.22
C ASN A 90 7.70 0.03 11.71
N THR A 91 7.22 0.89 10.80
CA THR A 91 6.69 2.20 11.19
C THR A 91 5.42 2.07 12.00
N LEU A 92 4.47 1.23 11.57
CA LEU A 92 3.21 0.99 12.30
C LEU A 92 3.50 0.40 13.69
N GLU A 93 4.40 -0.57 13.80
CA GLU A 93 4.83 -1.12 15.08
C GLU A 93 5.42 -0.04 16.00
N SER A 94 6.27 0.85 15.45
CA SER A 94 6.90 1.93 16.21
C SER A 94 5.91 2.94 16.80
N ILE A 95 4.70 3.03 16.24
CA ILE A 95 3.61 3.90 16.73
C ILE A 95 2.47 3.10 17.38
N ASN A 96 2.73 1.84 17.74
CA ASN A 96 1.80 0.92 18.38
C ASN A 96 0.48 0.70 17.60
N LYS A 97 0.56 0.70 16.27
CA LYS A 97 -0.55 0.29 15.39
C LYS A 97 -0.35 -1.14 14.95
N ASN A 98 -1.37 -1.97 15.06
CA ASN A 98 -1.34 -3.36 14.61
C ASN A 98 -2.10 -3.53 13.27
N ALA A 99 -1.96 -4.71 12.66
CA ALA A 99 -2.58 -5.02 11.38
C ALA A 99 -4.12 -4.96 11.37
N GLN A 100 -4.77 -5.08 12.52
CA GLN A 100 -6.22 -4.95 12.63
C GLN A 100 -6.68 -3.49 12.64
N GLU A 101 -5.80 -2.60 13.12
CA GLU A 101 -6.08 -1.16 13.19
C GLU A 101 -5.67 -0.43 11.91
N MET A 102 -4.69 -0.97 11.15
CA MET A 102 -4.22 -0.41 9.89
C MET A 102 -3.92 -1.52 8.88
N PRO A 103 -4.94 -2.01 8.18
CA PRO A 103 -4.78 -3.01 7.14
C PRO A 103 -3.85 -2.55 6.00
N LEU A 104 -3.03 -3.47 5.51
CA LEU A 104 -2.15 -3.26 4.36
C LEU A 104 -2.67 -4.02 3.14
N ILE A 105 -2.81 -3.32 2.03
CA ILE A 105 -3.15 -3.91 0.73
C ILE A 105 -1.99 -3.64 -0.23
N GLY A 106 -1.16 -4.63 -0.45
CA GLY A 106 -0.01 -4.55 -1.35
C GLY A 106 -0.41 -4.79 -2.80
N VAL A 107 -0.12 -3.81 -3.67
CA VAL A 107 -0.24 -3.96 -5.13
C VAL A 107 1.09 -4.46 -5.66
N PRO A 108 1.12 -5.57 -6.41
CA PRO A 108 2.37 -6.14 -6.88
C PRO A 108 3.08 -5.19 -7.83
N GLY A 109 4.21 -4.64 -7.43
CA GLY A 109 5.00 -3.67 -8.18
C GLY A 109 6.46 -4.07 -8.44
N GLY A 110 6.86 -5.26 -8.01
CA GLY A 110 8.24 -5.74 -8.11
C GLY A 110 8.36 -7.24 -8.34
N VAL A 111 9.56 -7.76 -8.18
CA VAL A 111 9.89 -9.20 -8.32
C VAL A 111 10.08 -9.91 -6.96
N LYS A 112 10.21 -9.14 -5.89
CA LYS A 112 10.38 -9.63 -4.51
C LYS A 112 9.10 -9.32 -3.73
N MET A 113 8.16 -10.26 -3.70
CA MET A 113 6.84 -10.11 -3.09
C MET A 113 6.45 -11.43 -2.43
N HIS A 114 6.99 -11.65 -1.25
CA HIS A 114 6.78 -12.86 -0.46
C HIS A 114 5.88 -12.63 0.75
N SER A 115 5.69 -11.35 1.13
CA SER A 115 4.82 -10.98 2.26
C SER A 115 3.35 -11.26 1.94
N GLY A 116 2.62 -11.73 2.93
CA GLY A 116 1.23 -12.18 2.76
C GLY A 116 0.20 -11.09 2.51
N CYS A 117 0.58 -9.80 2.57
CA CYS A 117 -0.30 -8.66 2.29
C CYS A 117 -0.43 -8.30 0.80
N PHE A 118 0.35 -8.95 -0.09
CA PHE A 118 0.26 -8.68 -1.52
C PHE A 118 -0.93 -9.38 -2.16
N ALA A 119 -1.69 -8.62 -2.93
CA ALA A 119 -2.62 -9.18 -3.89
C ALA A 119 -1.85 -9.88 -5.04
N THR A 120 -2.44 -10.88 -5.65
CA THR A 120 -1.80 -11.63 -6.74
C THR A 120 -1.71 -10.84 -8.04
N THR A 121 -2.61 -9.89 -8.23
CA THR A 121 -2.69 -9.02 -9.42
C THR A 121 -3.25 -7.65 -9.05
N PRO A 122 -3.07 -6.61 -9.88
CA PRO A 122 -3.73 -5.31 -9.68
C PRO A 122 -5.27 -5.43 -9.64
N LYS A 123 -5.83 -6.38 -10.37
CA LYS A 123 -7.27 -6.66 -10.34
C LYS A 123 -7.69 -7.21 -8.97
N ALA A 124 -6.96 -8.17 -8.43
CA ALA A 124 -7.23 -8.70 -7.09
C ALA A 124 -7.08 -7.61 -6.03
N ALA A 125 -6.09 -6.72 -6.14
CA ALA A 125 -5.94 -5.57 -5.25
C ALA A 125 -7.17 -4.64 -5.29
N ALA A 126 -7.70 -4.34 -6.49
CA ALA A 126 -8.91 -3.54 -6.63
C ALA A 126 -10.14 -4.22 -6.01
N GLU A 127 -10.30 -5.53 -6.21
CA GLU A 127 -11.40 -6.32 -5.64
C GLU A 127 -11.32 -6.37 -4.10
N VAL A 128 -10.12 -6.58 -3.54
CA VAL A 128 -9.88 -6.57 -2.09
C VAL A 128 -10.16 -5.17 -1.51
N THR A 129 -9.71 -4.11 -2.16
CA THR A 129 -9.96 -2.74 -1.73
C THR A 129 -11.46 -2.44 -1.69
N LEU A 130 -12.20 -2.80 -2.75
CA LEU A 130 -13.65 -2.61 -2.77
C LEU A 130 -14.34 -3.42 -1.66
N ALA A 131 -13.99 -4.69 -1.50
CA ALA A 131 -14.58 -5.55 -0.47
C ALA A 131 -14.28 -5.02 0.95
N PHE A 132 -13.10 -4.43 1.17
CA PHE A 132 -12.78 -3.75 2.41
C PHE A 132 -13.69 -2.52 2.64
N LEU A 133 -13.86 -1.66 1.65
CA LEU A 133 -14.74 -0.49 1.72
C LEU A 133 -16.21 -0.86 1.98
N LEU A 134 -16.66 -2.00 1.48
CA LEU A 134 -18.01 -2.52 1.72
C LEU A 134 -18.16 -3.19 3.11
N GLY A 135 -17.07 -3.39 3.86
CA GLY A 135 -17.09 -4.11 5.13
C GLY A 135 -17.21 -5.63 5.01
N ASP A 136 -16.97 -6.17 3.80
CA ASP A 136 -17.10 -7.62 3.53
C ASP A 136 -15.85 -8.42 3.94
N LEU A 137 -14.75 -7.74 4.29
CA LEU A 137 -13.50 -8.37 4.68
C LEU A 137 -13.16 -8.14 6.15
N ARG A 138 -12.52 -9.15 6.74
CA ARG A 138 -11.87 -9.06 8.04
C ARG A 138 -10.36 -9.07 7.86
N CYS A 139 -9.67 -8.22 8.63
CA CYS A 139 -8.23 -8.20 8.64
C CYS A 139 -7.68 -9.38 9.43
N ALA A 140 -6.58 -9.95 8.96
CA ALA A 140 -5.83 -10.99 9.62
C ALA A 140 -4.36 -10.58 9.73
N ILE A 141 -3.69 -11.07 10.74
CA ILE A 141 -2.24 -10.92 10.88
C ILE A 141 -1.58 -11.84 9.84
N THR A 142 -0.59 -11.31 9.13
CA THR A 142 0.21 -12.06 8.17
C THR A 142 1.69 -11.76 8.37
N GLU A 143 2.54 -12.63 7.83
CA GLU A 143 3.99 -12.48 7.91
C GLU A 143 4.49 -11.46 6.89
N VAL A 144 5.39 -10.58 7.33
CA VAL A 144 6.18 -9.70 6.48
C VAL A 144 7.54 -10.34 6.28
N MET A 145 7.90 -10.56 5.03
CA MET A 145 9.15 -11.21 4.65
C MET A 145 10.03 -10.25 3.85
N ASP A 146 11.33 -10.29 4.10
CA ASP A 146 12.30 -9.58 3.28
C ASP A 146 13.54 -10.45 3.09
N LEU A 147 14.24 -10.27 1.96
CA LEU A 147 15.49 -10.96 1.71
C LEU A 147 16.60 -10.31 2.53
N ASP A 148 17.38 -11.13 3.20
CA ASP A 148 18.61 -10.70 3.87
C ASP A 148 19.68 -10.43 2.78
N GLU A 149 19.81 -9.16 2.38
CA GLU A 149 20.73 -8.76 1.31
C GLU A 149 22.21 -9.01 1.64
N GLU A 150 22.58 -9.01 2.92
CA GLU A 150 23.96 -9.30 3.35
C GLU A 150 24.31 -10.76 3.06
N ILE A 151 23.40 -11.69 3.31
CA ILE A 151 23.59 -13.11 3.05
C ILE A 151 23.43 -13.43 1.55
N TYR A 152 22.64 -12.67 0.82
CA TYR A 152 22.49 -12.83 -0.64
C TYR A 152 23.81 -12.62 -1.38
N GLN A 153 24.64 -11.68 -0.95
CA GLN A 153 25.97 -11.44 -1.54
C GLN A 153 26.92 -12.63 -1.40
N GLU A 154 26.67 -13.52 -0.45
CA GLU A 154 27.41 -14.77 -0.24
C GLU A 154 26.83 -15.96 -1.02
N GLY A 155 25.80 -15.72 -1.87
CA GLY A 155 25.17 -16.76 -2.69
C GLY A 155 24.19 -17.66 -1.94
N VAL A 156 23.81 -17.31 -0.72
CA VAL A 156 22.84 -18.04 0.12
C VAL A 156 21.50 -17.28 0.13
N TRP A 157 20.43 -17.97 -0.25
CA TRP A 157 19.07 -17.42 -0.17
C TRP A 157 18.54 -17.57 1.26
N LYS A 158 18.33 -16.47 1.94
CA LYS A 158 17.69 -16.44 3.25
C LYS A 158 16.62 -15.36 3.31
N VAL A 159 15.43 -15.76 3.72
CA VAL A 159 14.31 -14.86 3.94
C VAL A 159 14.19 -14.60 5.43
N ARG A 160 14.12 -13.35 5.85
CA ARG A 160 13.76 -12.97 7.22
C ARG A 160 12.27 -12.73 7.33
N MET A 161 11.68 -13.23 8.41
CA MET A 161 10.33 -12.90 8.82
C MET A 161 10.40 -11.75 9.82
N TYR A 162 9.53 -10.77 9.58
CA TYR A 162 9.28 -9.64 10.47
C TYR A 162 7.83 -9.78 10.94
N GLY A 163 7.61 -10.00 12.20
CA GLY A 163 6.29 -10.27 12.76
C GLY A 163 5.80 -9.17 13.63
#